data_caadb9659b8f594255e016176bd6cbd3
#
_entry.id   caadb9659b8f594255e016176bd6cbd3
#
_cell.length_a   1.000
_cell.length_b   1.000
_cell.length_c   1.000
_cell.angle_alpha   90.00
_cell.angle_beta   90.00
_cell.angle_gamma   90.00
#
_symmetry.space_group_name_H-M   'P 1'
#
loop_
_entity.id
_entity.type
_entity.pdbx_description
1 polymer ?
#
loop_
_entity_poly.entity_id
_entity_poly.type
_entity_poly.pdbx_seq_one_letter_code
_entity_poly.pdbx_strand_id
1 'polypeptide(L)'
;METENTLPKVLTVNEHPYTVLRLLGKGKGGYSYLVRDGDKEYVLKQIHHEPCSYYQFGDKLRSELRDYARLKALDIPMPALLEADIPRERILKEYIPGDTIDVLVSRGAMEPDYLRQVQAMCDCLYPAGLNIDYYPTNFVVREGRLFYIDYECNTYMEQWDFAHWGIQYWKQP
;
A
#
# COMPACT_ATOMS: atom_id res chain seq x y z
N MET A 1 -8.88 28.27 15.29
CA MET A 1 -9.25 28.10 13.88
C MET A 1 -8.63 26.80 13.39
N GLU A 2 -9.42 25.76 13.37
CA GLU A 2 -9.02 24.55 12.68
C GLU A 2 -9.10 24.85 11.18
N THR A 3 -7.97 24.87 10.51
CA THR A 3 -7.95 24.85 9.07
C THR A 3 -8.57 23.54 8.65
N GLU A 4 -9.81 23.60 8.18
CA GLU A 4 -10.42 22.48 7.48
C GLU A 4 -9.45 22.09 6.37
N ASN A 5 -8.84 20.93 6.51
CA ASN A 5 -7.97 20.36 5.51
C ASN A 5 -8.87 19.88 4.38
N THR A 6 -9.27 20.81 3.53
CA THR A 6 -10.21 20.57 2.43
C THR A 6 -9.51 19.63 1.45
N LEU A 7 -10.10 18.46 1.19
CA LEU A 7 -9.61 17.54 0.16
C LEU A 7 -9.57 18.25 -1.19
N PRO A 8 -8.53 18.03 -2.00
CA PRO A 8 -8.55 18.49 -3.38
C PRO A 8 -9.74 17.87 -4.10
N LYS A 9 -10.39 18.62 -4.99
CA LYS A 9 -11.56 18.12 -5.74
C LYS A 9 -11.16 17.27 -6.92
N VAL A 10 -10.07 17.63 -7.57
CA VAL A 10 -9.54 16.97 -8.78
C VAL A 10 -8.02 16.89 -8.66
N LEU A 11 -7.47 15.76 -9.04
CA LEU A 11 -6.03 15.58 -9.21
C LEU A 11 -5.75 15.02 -10.60
N THR A 12 -4.77 15.57 -11.29
CA THR A 12 -4.37 15.08 -12.62
C THR A 12 -3.20 14.11 -12.54
N VAL A 13 -3.21 13.11 -13.40
CA VAL A 13 -2.09 12.20 -13.63
C VAL A 13 -1.83 12.19 -15.13
N ASN A 14 -0.62 12.58 -15.54
CA ASN A 14 -0.24 12.67 -16.96
C ASN A 14 -1.30 13.42 -17.78
N GLU A 15 -1.70 14.61 -17.31
CA GLU A 15 -2.69 15.51 -17.93
C GLU A 15 -4.14 15.00 -17.91
N HIS A 16 -4.40 13.81 -17.35
CA HIS A 16 -5.76 13.29 -17.23
C HIS A 16 -6.34 13.59 -15.84
N PRO A 17 -7.54 14.19 -15.73
CA PRO A 17 -8.15 14.55 -14.45
C PRO A 17 -8.87 13.36 -13.81
N TYR A 18 -8.76 13.28 -12.49
CA TYR A 18 -9.49 12.30 -11.66
C TYR A 18 -10.23 13.04 -10.56
N THR A 19 -11.49 12.69 -10.35
CA THR A 19 -12.28 13.26 -9.25
C THR A 19 -11.92 12.58 -7.94
N VAL A 20 -11.55 13.35 -6.94
CA VAL A 20 -11.22 12.83 -5.61
C VAL A 20 -12.50 12.56 -4.84
N LEU A 21 -12.68 11.32 -4.38
CA LEU A 21 -13.84 10.90 -3.60
C LEU A 21 -13.57 11.01 -2.10
N ARG A 22 -12.43 10.50 -1.63
CA ARG A 22 -12.04 10.56 -0.22
C ARG A 22 -10.57 10.25 -0.03
N LEU A 23 -10.04 10.63 1.13
CA LEU A 23 -8.72 10.21 1.59
C LEU A 23 -8.82 8.80 2.15
N LEU A 24 -7.99 7.88 1.64
CA LEU A 24 -7.88 6.51 2.15
C LEU A 24 -6.88 6.40 3.27
N GLY A 25 -5.80 7.15 3.23
CA GLY A 25 -4.78 7.14 4.26
C GLY A 25 -3.65 8.12 4.00
N LYS A 26 -2.90 8.39 5.06
CA LYS A 26 -1.69 9.19 5.04
C LYS A 26 -0.56 8.34 5.60
N GLY A 27 0.46 8.10 4.78
CA GLY A 27 1.67 7.40 5.19
C GLY A 27 2.89 8.30 5.25
N LYS A 28 4.05 7.73 5.54
CA LYS A 28 5.34 8.45 5.57
C LYS A 28 5.71 9.02 4.21
N GLY A 29 5.31 8.36 3.13
CA GLY A 29 5.68 8.72 1.77
C GLY A 29 4.64 9.54 1.03
N GLY A 30 3.37 9.52 1.43
CA GLY A 30 2.34 10.21 0.66
C GLY A 30 0.93 10.08 1.20
N TYR A 31 0.02 10.71 0.47
CA TYR A 31 -1.42 10.62 0.70
C TYR A 31 -2.03 9.71 -0.35
N SER A 32 -2.85 8.76 0.06
CA SER A 32 -3.59 7.88 -0.84
C SER A 32 -5.06 8.30 -0.88
N TYR A 33 -5.54 8.59 -2.09
CA TYR A 33 -6.92 9.01 -2.34
C TYR A 33 -7.65 7.96 -3.15
N LEU A 34 -8.93 7.74 -2.83
CA LEU A 34 -9.84 7.08 -3.74
C LEU A 34 -10.29 8.12 -4.76
N VAL A 35 -10.08 7.83 -6.03
CA VAL A 35 -10.42 8.73 -7.13
C VAL A 35 -11.29 8.01 -8.16
N ARG A 36 -11.96 8.78 -8.99
CA ARG A 36 -12.86 8.26 -10.02
C ARG A 36 -12.61 8.91 -11.37
N ASP A 37 -12.69 8.11 -12.41
CA ASP A 37 -12.79 8.56 -13.79
C ASP A 37 -13.99 7.85 -14.43
N GLY A 38 -15.06 8.64 -14.70
CA GLY A 38 -16.34 8.05 -15.10
C GLY A 38 -16.88 7.09 -14.03
N ASP A 39 -17.10 5.83 -14.41
CA ASP A 39 -17.62 4.78 -13.51
C ASP A 39 -16.52 3.98 -12.81
N LYS A 40 -15.25 4.25 -13.11
CA LYS A 40 -14.13 3.47 -12.61
C LYS A 40 -13.43 4.17 -11.46
N GLU A 41 -13.13 3.42 -10.43
CA GLU A 41 -12.42 3.89 -9.25
C GLU A 41 -10.98 3.40 -9.25
N TYR A 42 -10.08 4.27 -8.75
CA TYR A 42 -8.65 4.02 -8.67
C TYR A 42 -8.10 4.55 -7.36
N VAL A 43 -6.88 4.15 -7.02
CA VAL A 43 -6.11 4.78 -5.95
C VAL A 43 -5.08 5.71 -6.59
N LEU A 44 -5.08 6.97 -6.17
CA LEU A 44 -4.07 7.94 -6.54
C LEU A 44 -3.24 8.27 -5.32
N LYS A 45 -1.93 8.02 -5.39
CA LYS A 45 -0.99 8.37 -4.33
C LYS A 45 -0.23 9.63 -4.69
N GLN A 46 -0.36 10.66 -3.85
CA GLN A 46 0.44 11.88 -3.92
C GLN A 46 1.60 11.78 -2.95
N ILE A 47 2.82 11.77 -3.48
CA ILE A 47 4.03 11.83 -2.65
C ILE A 47 4.06 13.19 -1.95
N HIS A 48 4.46 13.21 -0.69
CA HIS A 48 4.69 14.44 0.05
C HIS A 48 6.13 14.50 0.55
N HIS A 49 6.61 15.73 0.80
CA HIS A 49 7.93 16.00 1.33
C HIS A 49 7.84 16.66 2.70
N GLU A 50 6.82 16.29 3.49
CA GLU A 50 6.68 16.79 4.84
C GLU A 50 7.87 16.36 5.69
N PRO A 51 8.42 17.24 6.56
CA PRO A 51 9.57 16.91 7.37
C PRO A 51 9.31 15.70 8.27
N CYS A 52 10.20 14.72 8.18
CA CYS A 52 10.21 13.57 9.08
C CYS A 52 11.65 13.40 9.58
N SER A 53 11.82 13.24 10.89
CA SER A 53 13.12 13.26 11.55
C SER A 53 14.08 12.15 11.12
N TYR A 54 13.61 11.12 10.43
CA TYR A 54 14.46 9.98 10.02
C TYR A 54 14.54 9.78 8.51
N TYR A 55 13.94 10.64 7.71
CA TYR A 55 13.89 10.44 6.28
C TYR A 55 14.71 11.50 5.58
N GLN A 56 15.83 11.09 5.01
CA GLN A 56 16.51 11.91 4.04
C GLN A 56 15.76 11.81 2.72
N PHE A 57 15.41 12.96 2.17
CA PHE A 57 14.62 13.08 0.95
C PHE A 57 15.40 12.53 -0.24
N GLY A 58 15.30 11.23 -0.47
CA GLY A 58 15.60 10.65 -1.76
C GLY A 58 14.41 10.80 -2.69
N ASP A 59 14.55 10.28 -3.89
CA ASP A 59 13.45 10.20 -4.83
C ASP A 59 12.47 9.10 -4.38
N LYS A 60 11.48 9.48 -3.58
CA LYS A 60 10.48 8.57 -3.03
C LYS A 60 9.68 7.87 -4.12
N LEU A 61 9.34 8.61 -5.19
CA LEU A 61 8.56 8.05 -6.30
C LEU A 61 9.34 6.95 -7.01
N ARG A 62 10.60 7.19 -7.34
CA ARG A 62 11.43 6.18 -8.01
C ARG A 62 11.70 4.99 -7.13
N SER A 63 11.88 5.20 -5.82
CA SER A 63 12.02 4.12 -4.84
C SER A 63 10.78 3.24 -4.84
N GLU A 64 9.60 3.83 -4.84
CA GLU A 64 8.34 3.09 -4.84
C GLU A 64 8.14 2.31 -6.16
N LEU A 65 8.45 2.93 -7.29
CA LEU A 65 8.39 2.26 -8.59
C LEU A 65 9.37 1.09 -8.69
N ARG A 66 10.58 1.26 -8.16
CA ARG A 66 11.59 0.20 -8.09
C ARG A 66 11.13 -0.95 -7.22
N ASP A 67 10.59 -0.65 -6.04
CA ASP A 67 10.09 -1.67 -5.11
C ASP A 67 8.91 -2.43 -5.71
N TYR A 68 8.00 -1.73 -6.39
CA TYR A 68 6.92 -2.38 -7.13
C TYR A 68 7.45 -3.38 -8.17
N ALA A 69 8.45 -2.99 -8.95
CA ALA A 69 9.03 -3.87 -9.97
C ALA A 69 9.67 -5.12 -9.33
N ARG A 70 10.36 -4.96 -8.21
CA ARG A 70 10.97 -6.07 -7.47
C ARG A 70 9.92 -7.04 -6.93
N LEU A 71 8.85 -6.52 -6.33
CA LEU A 71 7.76 -7.33 -5.78
C LEU A 71 6.95 -8.00 -6.90
N LYS A 72 6.72 -7.30 -8.00
CA LYS A 72 6.02 -7.86 -9.15
C LYS A 72 6.80 -9.03 -9.77
N ALA A 73 8.12 -8.92 -9.84
CA ALA A 73 8.98 -9.99 -10.34
C ALA A 73 8.89 -11.28 -9.48
N LEU A 74 8.48 -11.15 -8.22
CA LEU A 74 8.25 -12.27 -7.31
C LEU A 74 6.79 -12.74 -7.28
N ASP A 75 5.94 -12.20 -8.16
CA ASP A 75 4.51 -12.50 -8.23
C ASP A 75 3.74 -12.24 -6.92
N ILE A 76 4.17 -11.25 -6.15
CA ILE A 76 3.43 -10.83 -4.97
C ILE A 76 2.08 -10.23 -5.41
N PRO A 77 0.93 -10.72 -4.90
CA PRO A 77 -0.36 -10.14 -5.22
C PRO A 77 -0.47 -8.68 -4.75
N MET A 78 -0.62 -7.77 -5.69
CA MET A 78 -0.67 -6.33 -5.44
C MET A 78 -1.64 -5.65 -6.41
N PRO A 79 -2.13 -4.43 -6.07
CA PRO A 79 -2.77 -3.59 -7.05
C PRO A 79 -1.83 -3.32 -8.23
N ALA A 80 -2.35 -3.37 -9.44
CA ALA A 80 -1.56 -3.03 -10.62
C ALA A 80 -1.18 -1.56 -10.62
N LEU A 81 0.07 -1.26 -10.93
CA LEU A 81 0.53 0.09 -11.23
C LEU A 81 0.02 0.46 -12.62
N LEU A 82 -0.77 1.51 -12.73
CA LEU A 82 -1.38 1.93 -14.00
C LEU A 82 -0.63 3.08 -14.64
N GLU A 83 -0.28 4.11 -13.88
CA GLU A 83 0.44 5.27 -14.37
C GLU A 83 1.33 5.87 -13.29
N ALA A 84 2.40 6.54 -13.72
CA ALA A 84 3.24 7.35 -12.87
C ALA A 84 3.44 8.72 -13.52
N ASP A 85 3.15 9.77 -12.77
CA ASP A 85 3.35 11.17 -13.15
C ASP A 85 4.55 11.69 -12.36
N ILE A 86 5.72 11.61 -12.98
CA ILE A 86 6.99 11.93 -12.31
C ILE A 86 7.06 13.41 -11.92
N PRO A 87 6.74 14.38 -12.81
CA PRO A 87 6.82 15.79 -12.43
C PRO A 87 5.93 16.18 -11.24
N ARG A 88 4.76 15.55 -11.12
CA ARG A 88 3.81 15.82 -10.03
C ARG A 88 3.98 14.88 -8.85
N GLU A 89 4.87 13.90 -8.98
CA GLU A 89 5.11 12.86 -7.97
C GLU A 89 3.82 12.13 -7.56
N ARG A 90 3.09 11.65 -8.56
CA ARG A 90 1.83 10.92 -8.40
C ARG A 90 1.90 9.55 -9.03
N ILE A 91 1.23 8.59 -8.39
CA ILE A 91 1.06 7.23 -8.88
C ILE A 91 -0.44 6.95 -8.95
N LEU A 92 -0.87 6.36 -10.07
CA LEU A 92 -2.22 5.82 -10.21
C LEU A 92 -2.13 4.30 -10.19
N LYS A 93 -2.91 3.68 -9.33
CA LYS A 93 -2.94 2.23 -9.20
C LYS A 93 -4.37 1.69 -9.09
N GLU A 94 -4.50 0.41 -9.36
CA GLU A 94 -5.76 -0.31 -9.22
C GLU A 94 -6.32 -0.13 -7.80
N TYR A 95 -7.63 0.08 -7.70
CA TYR A 95 -8.33 0.02 -6.43
C TYR A 95 -8.83 -1.40 -6.18
N ILE A 96 -8.43 -1.97 -5.05
CA ILE A 96 -8.90 -3.29 -4.62
C ILE A 96 -9.87 -3.07 -3.47
N PRO A 97 -11.19 -3.18 -3.71
CA PRO A 97 -12.16 -3.08 -2.63
C PRO A 97 -12.11 -4.32 -1.75
N GLY A 98 -12.34 -4.13 -0.46
CA GLY A 98 -12.35 -5.19 0.52
C GLY A 98 -11.96 -4.70 1.90
N ASP A 99 -12.03 -5.58 2.89
CA ASP A 99 -11.60 -5.27 4.23
C ASP A 99 -10.09 -5.46 4.38
N THR A 100 -9.46 -4.54 5.10
CA THR A 100 -8.05 -4.69 5.50
C THR A 100 -7.94 -5.72 6.63
N ILE A 101 -6.77 -6.30 6.79
CA ILE A 101 -6.54 -7.34 7.81
C ILE A 101 -6.79 -6.81 9.23
N ASP A 102 -6.42 -5.56 9.53
CA ASP A 102 -6.70 -4.96 10.84
C ASP A 102 -8.20 -4.91 11.15
N VAL A 103 -9.04 -4.62 10.17
CA VAL A 103 -10.50 -4.64 10.30
C VAL A 103 -10.99 -6.07 10.55
N LEU A 104 -10.49 -7.04 9.81
CA LEU A 104 -10.86 -8.46 9.99
C LEU A 104 -10.45 -8.98 11.37
N VAL A 105 -9.27 -8.61 11.84
CA VAL A 105 -8.81 -8.95 13.20
C VAL A 105 -9.75 -8.35 14.25
N SER A 106 -10.08 -7.07 14.11
CA SER A 106 -10.94 -6.37 15.08
C SER A 106 -12.37 -6.92 15.13
N ARG A 107 -12.85 -7.46 14.00
CA ARG A 107 -14.19 -8.07 13.91
C ARG A 107 -14.23 -9.55 14.30
N GLY A 108 -13.10 -10.16 14.59
CA GLY A 108 -13.02 -11.60 14.80
C GLY A 108 -13.30 -12.41 13.53
N ALA A 109 -12.98 -11.87 12.37
CA ALA A 109 -13.27 -12.45 11.05
C ALA A 109 -12.04 -13.00 10.32
N MET A 110 -10.94 -13.21 11.03
CA MET A 110 -9.75 -13.82 10.45
C MET A 110 -9.99 -15.29 10.10
N GLU A 111 -9.47 -15.68 8.95
CA GLU A 111 -9.49 -17.07 8.49
C GLU A 111 -8.06 -17.61 8.37
N PRO A 112 -7.87 -18.93 8.67
CA PRO A 112 -6.52 -19.54 8.54
C PRO A 112 -5.91 -19.38 7.15
N ASP A 113 -6.73 -19.31 6.12
CA ASP A 113 -6.26 -19.16 4.75
C ASP A 113 -5.51 -17.84 4.51
N TYR A 114 -5.88 -16.77 5.20
CA TYR A 114 -5.17 -15.49 5.08
C TYR A 114 -3.73 -15.58 5.59
N LEU A 115 -3.52 -16.33 6.66
CA LEU A 115 -2.18 -16.61 7.18
C LEU A 115 -1.37 -17.47 6.21
N ARG A 116 -1.99 -18.45 5.57
CA ARG A 116 -1.33 -19.25 4.52
C ARG A 116 -0.90 -18.39 3.34
N GLN A 117 -1.74 -17.43 2.93
CA GLN A 117 -1.44 -16.55 1.81
C GLN A 117 -0.28 -15.60 2.12
N VAL A 118 -0.23 -14.98 3.30
CA VAL A 118 0.91 -14.13 3.66
C VAL A 118 2.18 -14.96 3.83
N GLN A 119 2.08 -16.18 4.34
CA GLN A 119 3.23 -17.09 4.40
C GLN A 119 3.74 -17.43 3.00
N ALA A 120 2.86 -17.64 2.04
CA ALA A 120 3.25 -17.86 0.65
C ALA A 120 4.00 -16.66 0.06
N MET A 121 3.60 -15.43 0.42
CA MET A 121 4.38 -14.24 0.06
C MET A 121 5.78 -14.28 0.69
N CYS A 122 5.89 -14.64 1.96
CA CYS A 122 7.17 -14.77 2.66
C CYS A 122 8.07 -15.79 1.98
N ASP A 123 7.51 -16.91 1.53
CA ASP A 123 8.26 -17.97 0.86
C ASP A 123 8.87 -17.49 -0.47
N CYS A 124 8.30 -16.48 -1.09
CA CYS A 124 8.87 -15.80 -2.26
C CYS A 124 9.86 -14.69 -1.87
N LEU A 125 9.58 -13.96 -0.81
CA LEU A 125 10.35 -12.78 -0.39
C LEU A 125 11.67 -13.14 0.27
N TYR A 126 11.69 -14.09 1.20
CA TYR A 126 12.87 -14.39 2.00
C TYR A 126 14.04 -14.90 1.17
N PRO A 127 13.86 -15.84 0.22
CA PRO A 127 14.97 -16.25 -0.66
C PRO A 127 15.52 -15.11 -1.53
N ALA A 128 14.70 -14.09 -1.81
CA ALA A 128 15.13 -12.89 -2.53
C ALA A 128 15.79 -11.84 -1.63
N GLY A 129 15.91 -12.11 -0.33
CA GLY A 129 16.51 -11.20 0.64
C GLY A 129 15.63 -9.99 0.98
N LEU A 130 14.30 -10.15 0.92
CA LEU A 130 13.36 -9.05 1.11
C LEU A 130 12.39 -9.29 2.25
N ASN A 131 11.97 -8.18 2.90
CA ASN A 131 10.79 -8.05 3.71
C ASN A 131 9.85 -7.04 3.09
N ILE A 132 8.55 -7.21 3.34
CA ILE A 132 7.55 -6.16 3.14
C ILE A 132 7.09 -5.65 4.51
N ASP A 133 6.27 -4.61 4.53
CA ASP A 133 5.70 -4.11 5.78
C ASP A 133 4.46 -4.94 6.14
N TYR A 134 4.61 -5.86 7.08
CA TYR A 134 3.57 -6.81 7.47
C TYR A 134 2.48 -6.22 8.37
N TYR A 135 2.48 -4.92 8.60
CA TYR A 135 1.44 -4.30 9.41
C TYR A 135 0.07 -4.47 8.73
N PRO A 136 -0.97 -4.87 9.48
CA PRO A 136 -2.25 -5.33 8.89
C PRO A 136 -2.99 -4.33 8.02
N THR A 137 -2.76 -3.03 8.18
CA THR A 137 -3.38 -2.00 7.33
C THR A 137 -2.89 -2.04 5.89
N ASN A 138 -1.77 -2.72 5.62
CA ASN A 138 -1.17 -2.83 4.30
C ASN A 138 -1.69 -4.00 3.47
N PHE A 139 -2.69 -4.73 3.97
CA PHE A 139 -3.23 -5.92 3.30
C PHE A 139 -4.75 -5.85 3.23
N VAL A 140 -5.29 -6.21 2.07
CA VAL A 140 -6.72 -6.24 1.78
C VAL A 140 -7.10 -7.63 1.31
N VAL A 141 -8.27 -8.11 1.74
CA VAL A 141 -8.87 -9.35 1.24
C VAL A 141 -10.02 -9.00 0.30
N ARG A 142 -9.95 -9.49 -0.93
CA ARG A 142 -11.02 -9.40 -1.93
C ARG A 142 -11.37 -10.81 -2.40
N GLU A 143 -12.61 -11.21 -2.19
CA GLU A 143 -13.08 -12.52 -2.62
C GLU A 143 -12.18 -13.67 -2.15
N GLY A 144 -11.75 -13.61 -0.88
CA GLY A 144 -10.88 -14.61 -0.26
C GLY A 144 -9.42 -14.52 -0.64
N ARG A 145 -9.01 -13.60 -1.50
CA ARG A 145 -7.63 -13.43 -1.91
C ARG A 145 -6.99 -12.23 -1.21
N LEU A 146 -5.78 -12.46 -0.68
CA LEU A 146 -4.99 -11.46 0.02
C LEU A 146 -4.12 -10.66 -0.96
N PHE A 147 -4.14 -9.33 -0.82
CA PHE A 147 -3.30 -8.40 -1.60
C PHE A 147 -2.48 -7.51 -0.68
N TYR A 148 -1.21 -7.33 -1.02
CA TYR A 148 -0.36 -6.32 -0.40
C TYR A 148 -0.55 -4.99 -1.14
N ILE A 149 -1.12 -3.99 -0.48
CA ILE A 149 -1.55 -2.75 -1.16
C ILE A 149 -0.52 -1.63 -1.11
N ASP A 150 0.58 -1.83 -0.43
CA ASP A 150 1.72 -0.92 -0.44
C ASP A 150 2.82 -1.49 -1.36
N TYR A 151 3.64 -0.62 -1.96
CA TYR A 151 4.72 -1.05 -2.85
C TYR A 151 6.09 -1.07 -2.16
N GLU A 152 6.13 -0.93 -0.85
CA GLU A 152 7.38 -0.88 -0.11
C GLU A 152 7.97 -2.27 0.12
N CYS A 153 9.27 -2.43 -0.12
CA CYS A 153 10.03 -3.57 0.35
C CYS A 153 11.40 -3.12 0.87
N ASN A 154 11.95 -3.90 1.78
CA ASN A 154 13.21 -3.62 2.45
C ASN A 154 14.08 -4.86 2.47
N THR A 155 15.38 -4.70 2.75
CA THR A 155 16.28 -5.82 2.98
C THR A 155 15.78 -6.69 4.12
N TYR A 156 15.81 -8.02 3.92
CA TYR A 156 15.39 -8.98 4.94
C TYR A 156 16.17 -8.78 6.24
N MET A 157 15.43 -8.70 7.33
CA MET A 157 15.93 -8.73 8.69
C MET A 157 14.99 -9.59 9.54
N GLU A 158 15.52 -10.60 10.20
CA GLU A 158 14.73 -11.55 10.98
C GLU A 158 13.82 -10.87 12.01
N GLN A 159 14.32 -9.83 12.68
CA GLN A 159 13.56 -9.08 13.70
C GLN A 159 12.29 -8.41 13.14
N TRP A 160 12.20 -8.20 11.85
CA TRP A 160 11.08 -7.54 11.19
C TRP A 160 10.30 -8.45 10.24
N ASP A 161 10.59 -9.75 10.26
CA ASP A 161 9.86 -10.67 9.40
C ASP A 161 8.46 -10.98 9.95
N PHE A 162 7.69 -11.74 9.19
CA PHE A 162 6.31 -12.03 9.58
C PHE A 162 6.26 -12.89 10.86
N ALA A 163 7.09 -13.90 10.96
CA ALA A 163 7.05 -14.84 12.09
C ALA A 163 7.49 -14.20 13.41
N HIS A 164 8.43 -13.25 13.38
CA HIS A 164 8.98 -12.62 14.58
C HIS A 164 8.27 -11.31 14.94
N TRP A 165 7.78 -10.57 13.94
CA TRP A 165 7.16 -9.27 14.18
C TRP A 165 5.71 -9.20 13.69
N GLY A 166 5.46 -9.48 12.41
CA GLY A 166 4.16 -9.20 11.77
C GLY A 166 3.01 -9.99 12.39
N ILE A 167 3.24 -11.25 12.69
CA ILE A 167 2.20 -12.20 13.13
C ILE A 167 1.45 -11.72 14.39
N GLN A 168 2.10 -10.98 15.28
CA GLN A 168 1.47 -10.50 16.52
C GLN A 168 0.27 -9.59 16.26
N TYR A 169 0.25 -8.91 15.12
CA TYR A 169 -0.83 -8.02 14.73
C TYR A 169 -1.93 -8.71 13.92
N TRP A 170 -1.69 -9.92 13.47
CA TRP A 170 -2.62 -10.71 12.67
C TRP A 170 -3.44 -11.70 13.48
N LYS A 171 -3.19 -11.79 14.77
CA LYS A 171 -3.91 -12.66 15.67
C LYS A 171 -5.08 -11.92 16.29
N GLN A 172 -6.19 -12.63 16.44
CA GLN A 172 -7.31 -12.14 17.23
C GLN A 172 -6.90 -12.04 18.69
N PRO A 173 -7.36 -11.00 19.40
CA PRO A 173 -7.08 -10.84 20.82
C PRO A 173 -7.69 -11.98 21.64
#